data_d10fdf3966b1fb4da9d8f9c5436de8ed
#
_entry.id   d10fdf3966b1fb4da9d8f9c5436de8ed
#
_cell.length_a   1.000
_cell.length_b   1.000
_cell.length_c   1.000
_cell.angle_alpha   90.00
_cell.angle_beta   90.00
_cell.angle_gamma   90.00
#
_symmetry.space_group_name_H-M   'P 1'
#
loop_
_entity.id
_entity.type
_entity.pdbx_description
1 polymer ?
#
loop_
_entity_poly.entity_id
_entity_poly.type
_entity_poly.pdbx_seq_one_letter_code
_entity_poly.pdbx_strand_id
1 'polypeptide(L)'
;MPESIDGGLARMIANQAQTGLATGDPEADAFLRESPTAVLMGILFDQRIRAEVAFSGPYKLYRRLGHFDLARIASMDEETFHNVFTETPAVHRFANVMSARTQEFARLMTDEYGGDAENIWRDGADIDTIQRRLAKIKGFGPGKLKKFVPAMRLFGHPLPD
;
A
#
# COMPACT_ATOMS: atom_id res chain seq x y z
N MET A 1 -5.10 -4.32 -24.47
CA MET A 1 -4.30 -4.02 -24.17
C MET A 1 -3.81 -4.45 -23.27
N PRO A 2 -3.52 -4.96 -23.02
CA PRO A 2 -3.18 -5.20 -21.97
C PRO A 2 -2.27 -4.37 -21.62
N GLU A 3 -2.32 -3.59 -21.21
CA GLU A 3 -1.41 -2.85 -20.82
C GLU A 3 -0.73 -3.28 -19.72
N SER A 4 0.41 -2.86 -19.50
CA SER A 4 1.20 -3.18 -18.33
C SER A 4 0.68 -2.49 -17.10
N ILE A 5 -0.16 -1.49 -17.24
CA ILE A 5 -0.73 -0.78 -16.12
C ILE A 5 -2.17 -1.17 -16.00
N ASP A 6 -2.55 -1.60 -14.81
CA ASP A 6 -3.91 -1.95 -14.50
C ASP A 6 -4.82 -0.73 -14.66
N GLY A 7 -6.07 -0.96 -15.02
CA GLY A 7 -7.01 0.11 -15.31
C GLY A 7 -7.24 1.09 -14.16
N GLY A 8 -7.23 0.57 -12.93
CA GLY A 8 -7.40 1.45 -11.76
C GLY A 8 -6.24 2.40 -11.58
N LEU A 9 -5.03 1.90 -11.78
CA LEU A 9 -3.83 2.73 -11.65
C LEU A 9 -3.78 3.76 -12.79
N ALA A 10 -4.12 3.35 -14.01
CA ALA A 10 -4.19 4.28 -15.13
C ALA A 10 -5.20 5.39 -14.86
N ARG A 11 -6.34 5.05 -14.24
CA ARG A 11 -7.36 6.03 -13.89
C ARG A 11 -6.83 7.02 -12.85
N MET A 12 -6.08 6.53 -11.84
CA MET A 12 -5.50 7.42 -10.83
C MET A 12 -4.47 8.36 -11.44
N ILE A 13 -3.67 7.87 -12.39
CA ILE A 13 -2.71 8.72 -13.10
C ILE A 13 -3.46 9.82 -13.85
N ALA A 14 -4.54 9.47 -14.54
CA ALA A 14 -5.35 10.44 -15.25
C ALA A 14 -6.02 11.42 -14.29
N ASN A 15 -6.53 10.94 -13.16
CA ASN A 15 -7.14 11.80 -12.15
C ASN A 15 -6.14 12.85 -11.65
N GLN A 16 -4.92 12.43 -11.36
CA GLN A 16 -3.90 13.36 -10.89
C GLN A 16 -3.57 14.41 -11.94
N ALA A 17 -3.49 14.02 -13.20
CA ALA A 17 -3.20 14.96 -14.28
C ALA A 17 -4.32 15.98 -14.44
N GLN A 18 -5.56 15.59 -14.23
CA GLN A 18 -6.72 16.47 -14.43
C GLN A 18 -7.09 17.28 -13.21
N THR A 19 -6.95 16.71 -12.01
CA THR A 19 -7.46 17.35 -10.79
C THR A 19 -6.37 17.62 -9.75
N GLY A 20 -5.18 17.08 -9.94
CA GLY A 20 -4.11 17.17 -8.95
C GLY A 20 -4.18 16.09 -7.87
N LEU A 21 -5.23 15.26 -7.86
CA LEU A 21 -5.40 14.24 -6.84
C LEU A 21 -5.62 12.88 -7.49
N ALA A 22 -4.79 11.91 -7.13
CA ALA A 22 -4.89 10.56 -7.67
C ALA A 22 -6.09 9.82 -7.07
N THR A 23 -6.27 9.90 -5.75
CA THR A 23 -7.36 9.19 -5.07
C THR A 23 -8.65 10.00 -5.00
N GLY A 24 -8.56 11.31 -5.16
CA GLY A 24 -9.69 12.20 -4.97
C GLY A 24 -9.81 12.73 -3.55
N ASP A 25 -9.00 12.21 -2.61
CA ASP A 25 -8.99 12.63 -1.22
C ASP A 25 -7.64 13.32 -0.96
N PRO A 26 -7.62 14.63 -0.73
CA PRO A 26 -6.34 15.35 -0.54
C PRO A 26 -5.49 14.80 0.61
N GLU A 27 -6.12 14.38 1.69
CA GLU A 27 -5.40 13.87 2.84
C GLU A 27 -4.78 12.50 2.56
N ALA A 28 -5.53 11.64 1.86
CA ALA A 28 -5.00 10.34 1.48
C ALA A 28 -3.84 10.50 0.51
N ASP A 29 -3.96 11.39 -0.47
CA ASP A 29 -2.88 11.66 -1.42
C ASP A 29 -1.63 12.17 -0.70
N ALA A 30 -1.80 13.10 0.25
CA ALA A 30 -0.67 13.64 0.99
C ALA A 30 0.02 12.55 1.80
N PHE A 31 -0.74 11.66 2.41
CA PHE A 31 -0.19 10.56 3.20
C PHE A 31 0.64 9.61 2.33
N LEU A 32 0.13 9.29 1.14
CA LEU A 32 0.84 8.42 0.19
C LEU A 32 2.12 9.09 -0.30
N ARG A 33 2.11 10.41 -0.53
CA ARG A 33 3.30 11.12 -0.97
C ARG A 33 4.37 11.18 0.10
N GLU A 34 3.99 11.14 1.37
CA GLU A 34 4.95 11.19 2.45
C GLU A 34 5.51 9.81 2.81
N SER A 35 4.80 8.74 2.46
CA SER A 35 5.16 7.40 2.94
C SER A 35 5.14 6.36 1.82
N PRO A 36 6.31 5.91 1.37
CA PRO A 36 6.34 4.79 0.42
C PRO A 36 5.77 3.51 1.04
N THR A 37 5.85 3.36 2.36
CA THR A 37 5.24 2.21 3.05
C THR A 37 3.72 2.24 2.88
N ALA A 38 3.11 3.43 2.95
CA ALA A 38 1.67 3.57 2.72
C ALA A 38 1.31 3.21 1.28
N VAL A 39 2.18 3.54 0.30
CA VAL A 39 1.95 3.16 -1.09
C VAL A 39 1.95 1.64 -1.22
N LEU A 40 2.90 0.95 -0.58
CA LEU A 40 2.93 -0.52 -0.60
C LEU A 40 1.65 -1.10 0.00
N MET A 41 1.18 -0.54 1.11
CA MET A 41 -0.06 -1.02 1.72
C MET A 41 -1.25 -0.78 0.78
N GLY A 42 -1.26 0.34 0.06
CA GLY A 42 -2.28 0.60 -0.95
C GLY A 42 -2.27 -0.44 -2.06
N ILE A 43 -1.09 -0.85 -2.49
CA ILE A 43 -0.94 -1.92 -3.49
C ILE A 43 -1.50 -3.24 -2.92
N LEU A 44 -1.20 -3.54 -1.67
CA LEU A 44 -1.73 -4.73 -1.01
C LEU A 44 -3.25 -4.72 -1.03
N PHE A 45 -3.86 -3.56 -0.77
CA PHE A 45 -5.32 -3.41 -0.73
C PHE A 45 -5.96 -3.41 -2.11
N ASP A 46 -5.19 -3.18 -3.17
CA ASP A 46 -5.74 -3.03 -4.52
C ASP A 46 -6.12 -4.39 -5.11
N GLN A 47 -7.23 -4.93 -4.62
CA GLN A 47 -7.71 -6.26 -4.99
C GLN A 47 -9.23 -6.25 -4.97
N ARG A 48 -9.83 -6.33 -6.16
CA ARG A 48 -11.28 -6.43 -6.35
C ARG A 48 -12.07 -5.24 -5.79
N ILE A 49 -11.42 -4.09 -5.64
CA ILE A 49 -12.09 -2.85 -5.27
C ILE A 49 -11.49 -1.74 -6.13
N ARG A 50 -12.12 -0.58 -6.13
CA ARG A 50 -11.59 0.54 -6.91
C ARG A 50 -10.24 0.95 -6.34
N ALA A 51 -9.31 1.25 -7.23
CA ALA A 51 -7.95 1.65 -6.83
C ALA A 51 -7.97 2.87 -5.89
N GLU A 52 -8.82 3.84 -6.17
CA GLU A 52 -8.93 5.03 -5.33
C GLU A 52 -9.31 4.68 -3.89
N VAL A 53 -10.19 3.70 -3.73
CA VAL A 53 -10.59 3.23 -2.39
C VAL A 53 -9.44 2.47 -1.75
N ALA A 54 -8.79 1.58 -2.52
CA ALA A 54 -7.67 0.79 -2.02
C ALA A 54 -6.54 1.70 -1.50
N PHE A 55 -6.16 2.70 -2.30
CA PHE A 55 -5.05 3.58 -1.94
C PHE A 55 -5.43 4.63 -0.89
N SER A 56 -6.72 4.81 -0.63
CA SER A 56 -7.17 5.64 0.49
C SER A 56 -7.21 4.85 1.80
N GLY A 57 -7.10 3.52 1.73
CA GLY A 57 -7.18 2.65 2.90
C GLY A 57 -6.12 2.90 3.96
N PRO A 58 -4.83 3.05 3.57
CA PRO A 58 -3.77 3.30 4.57
C PRO A 58 -4.01 4.54 5.40
N TYR A 59 -4.46 5.64 4.80
CA TYR A 59 -4.77 6.85 5.54
C TYR A 59 -5.95 6.63 6.49
N LYS A 60 -6.98 5.94 6.03
CA LYS A 60 -8.13 5.59 6.88
C LYS A 60 -7.70 4.79 8.09
N LEU A 61 -6.82 3.81 7.87
CA LEU A 61 -6.28 2.99 8.96
C LEU A 61 -5.47 3.85 9.93
N TYR A 62 -4.61 4.72 9.40
CA TYR A 62 -3.83 5.65 10.21
C TYR A 62 -4.73 6.50 11.10
N ARG A 63 -5.80 7.04 10.55
CA ARG A 63 -6.73 7.88 11.31
C ARG A 63 -7.37 7.11 12.47
N ARG A 64 -7.68 5.86 12.25
CA ARG A 64 -8.32 5.04 13.30
C ARG A 64 -7.35 4.62 14.37
N LEU A 65 -6.12 4.31 13.99
CA LEU A 65 -5.11 3.85 14.95
C LEU A 65 -4.44 5.02 15.69
N GLY A 66 -4.38 6.18 15.04
CA GLY A 66 -3.62 7.32 15.57
C GLY A 66 -2.13 7.21 15.31
N HIS A 67 -1.69 6.22 14.53
CA HIS A 67 -0.30 6.02 14.18
C HIS A 67 -0.20 5.14 12.93
N PHE A 68 0.99 5.10 12.33
CA PHE A 68 1.26 4.20 11.22
C PHE A 68 2.55 3.43 11.50
N ASP A 69 2.67 2.95 12.73
CA ASP A 69 3.84 2.21 13.20
C ASP A 69 3.61 0.73 12.93
N LEU A 70 4.33 0.19 11.96
CA LEU A 70 4.11 -1.20 11.54
C LEU A 70 4.45 -2.21 12.62
N ALA A 71 5.43 -1.91 13.48
CA ALA A 71 5.74 -2.81 14.59
C ALA A 71 4.57 -2.90 15.56
N ARG A 72 3.91 -1.78 15.82
CA ARG A 72 2.72 -1.77 16.68
C ARG A 72 1.56 -2.48 16.04
N ILE A 73 1.38 -2.29 14.72
CA ILE A 73 0.32 -2.98 13.99
C ILE A 73 0.56 -4.50 14.04
N ALA A 74 1.80 -4.92 13.81
CA ALA A 74 2.16 -6.33 13.81
C ALA A 74 1.90 -7.00 15.16
N SER A 75 2.10 -6.26 16.25
CA SER A 75 1.96 -6.81 17.60
C SER A 75 0.58 -6.60 18.21
N MET A 76 -0.33 -5.91 17.52
CA MET A 76 -1.69 -5.74 18.03
C MET A 76 -2.41 -7.07 18.13
N ASP A 77 -3.28 -7.18 19.13
CA ASP A 77 -4.18 -8.32 19.23
C ASP A 77 -5.00 -8.43 17.94
N GLU A 78 -5.09 -9.63 17.40
CA GLU A 78 -5.74 -9.86 16.10
C GLU A 78 -7.19 -9.42 16.09
N GLU A 79 -7.92 -9.73 17.15
CA GLU A 79 -9.33 -9.37 17.23
C GLU A 79 -9.49 -7.86 17.32
N THR A 80 -8.67 -7.21 18.13
CA THR A 80 -8.69 -5.75 18.27
C THR A 80 -8.38 -5.07 16.93
N PHE A 81 -7.36 -5.55 16.22
CA PHE A 81 -7.03 -4.99 14.92
C PHE A 81 -8.15 -5.23 13.91
N HIS A 82 -8.71 -6.43 13.91
CA HIS A 82 -9.83 -6.75 13.03
C HIS A 82 -11.01 -5.81 13.27
N ASN A 83 -11.32 -5.52 14.53
CA ASN A 83 -12.42 -4.62 14.87
C ASN A 83 -12.17 -3.19 14.37
N VAL A 84 -10.94 -2.69 14.50
CA VAL A 84 -10.57 -1.39 13.97
C VAL A 84 -10.70 -1.37 12.45
N PHE A 85 -10.25 -2.44 11.80
CA PHE A 85 -10.23 -2.54 10.35
C PHE A 85 -11.65 -2.62 9.78
N THR A 86 -12.55 -3.29 10.48
CA THR A 86 -13.91 -3.53 10.00
C THR A 86 -14.91 -2.45 10.42
N GLU A 87 -14.52 -1.53 11.31
CA GLU A 87 -15.42 -0.45 11.71
C GLU A 87 -15.97 0.28 10.49
N THR A 88 -17.24 0.60 10.49
CA THR A 88 -17.90 1.23 9.34
C THR A 88 -17.47 2.68 9.19
N PRO A 89 -17.06 3.10 7.98
CA PRO A 89 -16.87 2.29 6.77
C PRO A 89 -15.59 1.48 6.85
N ALA A 90 -15.64 0.21 6.52
CA ALA A 90 -14.48 -0.68 6.64
C ALA A 90 -13.30 -0.19 5.80
N VAL A 91 -12.09 -0.49 6.24
CA VAL A 91 -10.88 -0.13 5.50
C VAL A 91 -10.86 -0.83 4.15
N HIS A 92 -11.38 -2.06 4.09
CA HIS A 92 -11.44 -2.82 2.85
C HIS A 92 -12.72 -3.66 2.83
N ARG A 93 -13.27 -3.85 1.62
CA ARG A 93 -14.49 -4.64 1.45
C ARG A 93 -14.31 -6.09 1.93
N PHE A 94 -13.12 -6.66 1.67
CA PHE A 94 -12.81 -8.03 2.10
C PHE A 94 -12.03 -7.96 3.40
N ALA A 95 -12.66 -7.40 4.43
CA ALA A 95 -11.98 -7.02 5.67
C ALA A 95 -11.36 -8.20 6.42
N ASN A 96 -12.01 -9.36 6.41
CA ASN A 96 -11.47 -10.52 7.14
C ASN A 96 -10.12 -10.95 6.57
N VAL A 97 -10.01 -11.05 5.25
CA VAL A 97 -8.77 -11.44 4.59
C VAL A 97 -7.74 -10.32 4.72
N MET A 98 -8.16 -9.09 4.46
CA MET A 98 -7.23 -7.98 4.40
C MET A 98 -6.71 -7.53 5.75
N SER A 99 -7.49 -7.65 6.82
CA SER A 99 -6.96 -7.33 8.14
C SER A 99 -5.83 -8.30 8.50
N ALA A 100 -6.00 -9.59 8.24
CA ALA A 100 -4.95 -10.58 8.49
C ALA A 100 -3.72 -10.30 7.62
N ARG A 101 -3.93 -10.01 6.34
CA ARG A 101 -2.83 -9.69 5.42
C ARG A 101 -2.08 -8.44 5.82
N THR A 102 -2.81 -7.45 6.35
CA THR A 102 -2.18 -6.20 6.79
C THR A 102 -1.25 -6.45 7.98
N GLN A 103 -1.67 -7.28 8.93
CA GLN A 103 -0.80 -7.62 10.06
C GLN A 103 0.40 -8.47 9.62
N GLU A 104 0.20 -9.38 8.68
CA GLU A 104 1.30 -10.17 8.11
C GLU A 104 2.30 -9.27 7.38
N PHE A 105 1.78 -8.33 6.59
CA PHE A 105 2.61 -7.34 5.92
C PHE A 105 3.40 -6.52 6.93
N ALA A 106 2.74 -6.06 7.99
CA ALA A 106 3.38 -5.26 9.02
C ALA A 106 4.48 -6.05 9.72
N ARG A 107 4.26 -7.34 9.96
CA ARG A 107 5.24 -8.19 10.62
C ARG A 107 6.47 -8.41 9.75
N LEU A 108 6.25 -8.71 8.46
CA LEU A 108 7.37 -8.90 7.53
C LEU A 108 8.16 -7.62 7.38
N MET A 109 7.48 -6.48 7.22
CA MET A 109 8.14 -5.20 7.06
C MET A 109 8.95 -4.83 8.31
N THR A 110 8.42 -5.12 9.49
CA THR A 110 9.12 -4.86 10.74
C THR A 110 10.35 -5.74 10.88
N ASP A 111 10.19 -7.04 10.63
CA ASP A 111 11.27 -8.00 10.84
C ASP A 111 12.38 -7.87 9.81
N GLU A 112 12.04 -7.61 8.55
CA GLU A 112 13.02 -7.60 7.46
C GLU A 112 13.51 -6.20 7.11
N TYR A 113 12.71 -5.16 7.34
CA TYR A 113 13.01 -3.82 6.85
C TYR A 113 12.81 -2.72 7.90
N GLY A 114 12.72 -3.09 9.18
CA GLY A 114 12.59 -2.09 10.24
C GLY A 114 11.31 -1.25 10.15
N GLY A 115 10.31 -1.74 9.43
CA GLY A 115 9.03 -1.04 9.29
C GLY A 115 9.02 0.05 8.23
N ASP A 116 10.07 0.17 7.42
CA ASP A 116 10.20 1.24 6.43
C ASP A 116 10.45 0.63 5.05
N ALA A 117 9.52 0.89 4.13
CA ALA A 117 9.58 0.35 2.78
C ALA A 117 10.87 0.75 2.04
N GLU A 118 11.41 1.94 2.31
CA GLU A 118 12.63 2.37 1.64
C GLU A 118 13.80 1.44 1.90
N ASN A 119 13.79 0.73 3.02
CA ASN A 119 14.85 -0.22 3.32
C ASN A 119 14.89 -1.40 2.36
N ILE A 120 13.81 -1.61 1.59
CA ILE A 120 13.78 -2.66 0.57
C ILE A 120 14.78 -2.35 -0.53
N TRP A 121 15.01 -1.06 -0.81
CA TRP A 121 15.90 -0.65 -1.90
C TRP A 121 16.98 0.34 -1.48
N ARG A 122 17.16 0.57 -0.18
CA ARG A 122 18.15 1.55 0.31
C ARG A 122 19.59 1.15 -0.05
N ASP A 123 19.83 -0.13 -0.26
CA ASP A 123 21.14 -0.64 -0.63
C ASP A 123 21.46 -0.45 -2.12
N GLY A 124 20.58 0.21 -2.88
CA GLY A 124 20.80 0.43 -4.30
C GLY A 124 20.38 -0.73 -5.18
N ALA A 125 19.56 -1.65 -4.65
CA ALA A 125 19.11 -2.82 -5.40
C ALA A 125 18.41 -2.40 -6.69
N ASP A 126 18.60 -3.17 -7.75
CA ASP A 126 17.92 -2.90 -9.02
C ASP A 126 16.45 -3.35 -8.93
N ILE A 127 15.68 -2.97 -9.95
CA ILE A 127 14.23 -3.24 -9.94
C ILE A 127 13.93 -4.74 -9.86
N ASP A 128 14.70 -5.57 -10.55
CA ASP A 128 14.47 -7.02 -10.50
C ASP A 128 14.68 -7.57 -9.09
N THR A 129 15.70 -7.10 -8.40
CA THR A 129 15.94 -7.51 -7.01
C THR A 129 14.82 -7.03 -6.09
N ILE A 130 14.39 -5.77 -6.27
CA ILE A 130 13.27 -5.23 -5.50
C ILE A 130 12.02 -6.07 -5.71
N GLN A 131 11.73 -6.42 -6.95
CA GLN A 131 10.56 -7.26 -7.28
C GLN A 131 10.62 -8.60 -6.58
N ARG A 132 11.81 -9.23 -6.54
CA ARG A 132 11.96 -10.50 -5.85
C ARG A 132 11.74 -10.36 -4.34
N ARG A 133 12.18 -9.25 -3.76
CA ARG A 133 11.97 -8.98 -2.34
C ARG A 133 10.49 -8.75 -2.04
N LEU A 134 9.81 -7.99 -2.89
CA LEU A 134 8.38 -7.73 -2.73
C LEU A 134 7.55 -8.99 -2.88
N ALA A 135 7.98 -9.92 -3.72
CA ALA A 135 7.25 -11.17 -3.96
C ALA A 135 7.13 -12.04 -2.70
N LYS A 136 7.95 -11.77 -1.69
CA LYS A 136 7.88 -12.51 -0.43
C LYS A 136 6.72 -12.03 0.45
N ILE A 137 6.15 -10.88 0.13
CA ILE A 137 5.00 -10.35 0.89
C ILE A 137 3.78 -11.14 0.49
N LYS A 138 3.10 -11.75 1.47
CA LYS A 138 1.90 -12.52 1.18
C LYS A 138 0.84 -11.59 0.60
N GLY A 139 0.27 -11.98 -0.52
CA GLY A 139 -0.69 -11.15 -1.23
C GLY A 139 -0.10 -10.38 -2.40
N PHE A 140 1.24 -10.36 -2.55
CA PHE A 140 1.88 -9.69 -3.69
C PHE A 140 2.18 -10.70 -4.79
N GLY A 141 1.18 -11.04 -5.58
CA GLY A 141 1.39 -11.85 -6.77
C GLY A 141 1.83 -10.98 -7.95
N PRO A 142 2.01 -11.60 -9.14
CA PRO A 142 2.51 -10.88 -10.32
C PRO A 142 1.72 -9.63 -10.68
N GLY A 143 0.41 -9.67 -10.49
CA GLY A 143 -0.43 -8.52 -10.80
C GLY A 143 -0.10 -7.30 -9.94
N LYS A 144 0.13 -7.53 -8.65
CA LYS A 144 0.47 -6.42 -7.75
C LYS A 144 1.91 -5.97 -7.92
N LEU A 145 2.81 -6.90 -8.23
CA LEU A 145 4.20 -6.55 -8.48
C LEU A 145 4.34 -5.56 -9.63
N LYS A 146 3.49 -5.70 -10.66
CA LYS A 146 3.51 -4.79 -11.81
C LYS A 146 3.11 -3.37 -11.43
N LYS A 147 2.39 -3.20 -10.34
CA LYS A 147 1.91 -1.88 -9.91
C LYS A 147 2.96 -1.09 -9.15
N PHE A 148 4.01 -1.76 -8.69
CA PHE A 148 4.98 -1.13 -7.78
C PHE A 148 5.62 0.12 -8.37
N VAL A 149 6.29 -0.01 -9.51
CA VAL A 149 7.01 1.13 -10.10
C VAL A 149 6.06 2.27 -10.46
N PRO A 150 4.96 2.02 -11.21
CA PRO A 150 4.08 3.14 -11.55
C PRO A 150 3.40 3.77 -10.33
N ALA A 151 3.07 2.99 -9.30
CA ALA A 151 2.47 3.57 -8.09
C ALA A 151 3.46 4.43 -7.34
N MET A 152 4.70 3.97 -7.18
CA MET A 152 5.72 4.77 -6.52
C MET A 152 5.96 6.08 -7.26
N ARG A 153 6.03 6.02 -8.60
CA ARG A 153 6.22 7.22 -9.41
C ARG A 153 5.05 8.18 -9.30
N LEU A 154 3.83 7.64 -9.28
CA LEU A 154 2.64 8.46 -9.18
C LEU A 154 2.67 9.32 -7.93
N PHE A 155 3.16 8.77 -6.82
CA PHE A 155 3.19 9.48 -5.54
C PHE A 155 4.55 10.11 -5.26
N GLY A 156 5.44 10.16 -6.25
CA GLY A 156 6.67 10.92 -6.16
C GLY A 156 7.83 10.28 -5.42
N HIS A 157 7.82 8.96 -5.28
CA HIS A 157 8.90 8.25 -4.58
C HIS A 157 9.94 7.76 -5.58
N PRO A 158 11.19 8.27 -5.49
CA PRO A 158 12.23 7.84 -6.42
C PRO A 158 12.67 6.41 -6.15
N LEU A 159 13.02 5.71 -7.20
CA LEU A 159 13.49 4.35 -7.12
C LEU A 159 14.86 4.25 -7.79
N PRO A 160 15.69 3.26 -7.41
CA PRO A 160 16.94 3.02 -8.12
C PRO A 160 16.67 2.65 -9.57
N ASP A 161 17.62 2.92 -10.43
CA ASP A 161 17.51 2.59 -11.86
C ASP A 161 17.72 1.12 -12.13
#